data_45cff581c2add2dda152461644be5903
#
_entry.id   45cff581c2add2dda152461644be5903
#
_cell.length_a   1.000
_cell.length_b   1.000
_cell.length_c   1.000
_cell.angle_alpha   90.00
_cell.angle_beta   90.00
_cell.angle_gamma   90.00
#
_symmetry.space_group_name_H-M   'P 1'
#
loop_
_entity.id
_entity.type
_entity.pdbx_description
1 polymer ?
#
loop_
_entity_poly.entity_id
_entity_poly.type
_entity_poly.pdbx_seq_one_letter_code
_entity_poly.pdbx_strand_id
1 'polypeptide(L)'
;EMGKINTEQIINDKQCMVITRVQMKNAKGPWVDSTIADIRTMSPIYHSSFNMQRDMVLHFGTIVTGYYEDKIKKTSTLIRDTTHESYFDSNLYPSLLRWLPLSEGYKREMLIYDYNPAGKIGVIKANVKSVSSGSYQSTTAGKRDVWILVVSDELGAGNSFSTYYIDKTDRSLWKQEINSGGRIMIIERDKP
;
A
#
# COMPACT_ATOMS: atom_id res chain seq x y z
N GLU A 1 -8.16 -19.85 1.10
CA GLU A 1 -8.51 -18.45 0.79
C GLU A 1 -9.15 -17.82 2.02
N MET A 2 -8.55 -16.72 2.53
CA MET A 2 -9.03 -16.01 3.72
C MET A 2 -9.92 -14.81 3.37
N GLY A 3 -9.81 -14.28 2.17
CA GLY A 3 -10.58 -13.11 1.71
C GLY A 3 -10.21 -12.71 0.29
N LYS A 4 -10.78 -11.59 -0.16
CA LYS A 4 -10.52 -10.99 -1.48
C LYS A 4 -10.14 -9.53 -1.32
N ILE A 5 -9.24 -9.09 -2.18
CA ILE A 5 -8.84 -7.69 -2.31
C ILE A 5 -9.19 -7.26 -3.74
N ASN A 6 -9.93 -6.19 -3.86
CA ASN A 6 -10.23 -5.55 -5.14
C ASN A 6 -9.64 -4.13 -5.12
N THR A 7 -8.77 -3.84 -6.09
CA THR A 7 -8.19 -2.51 -6.26
C THR A 7 -8.68 -1.93 -7.58
N GLU A 8 -9.30 -0.78 -7.49
CA GLU A 8 -9.77 0.02 -8.61
C GLU A 8 -8.90 1.27 -8.73
N GLN A 9 -8.54 1.64 -9.95
CA GLN A 9 -7.76 2.83 -10.24
C GLN A 9 -8.53 3.72 -11.20
N ILE A 10 -8.77 4.96 -10.80
CA ILE A 10 -9.46 5.98 -11.59
C ILE A 10 -8.48 7.13 -11.86
N ILE A 11 -8.25 7.43 -13.12
CA ILE A 11 -7.29 8.45 -13.55
C ILE A 11 -8.03 9.53 -14.33
N ASN A 12 -7.74 10.79 -14.02
CA ASN A 12 -8.10 11.96 -14.81
C ASN A 12 -6.83 12.80 -15.10
N ASP A 13 -6.99 13.95 -15.75
CA ASP A 13 -5.87 14.81 -16.18
C ASP A 13 -4.98 15.34 -15.03
N LYS A 14 -5.48 15.34 -13.81
CA LYS A 14 -4.82 15.94 -12.65
C LYS A 14 -4.56 14.97 -11.51
N GLN A 15 -5.36 13.93 -11.39
CA GLN A 15 -5.39 13.08 -10.20
C GLN A 15 -5.49 11.60 -10.56
N CYS A 16 -4.86 10.80 -9.72
CA CYS A 16 -5.05 9.35 -9.65
C CYS A 16 -5.76 9.02 -8.33
N MET A 17 -6.89 8.31 -8.41
CA MET A 17 -7.57 7.76 -7.25
C MET A 17 -7.37 6.24 -7.24
N VAL A 18 -6.94 5.71 -6.12
CA VAL A 18 -6.83 4.26 -5.88
C VAL A 18 -7.78 3.89 -4.77
N ILE A 19 -8.70 2.97 -5.06
CA ILE A 19 -9.67 2.44 -4.10
C ILE A 19 -9.38 0.97 -3.89
N THR A 20 -9.09 0.58 -2.65
CA THR A 20 -8.84 -0.81 -2.26
C THR A 20 -9.96 -1.29 -1.34
N ARG A 21 -10.64 -2.36 -1.76
CA ARG A 21 -11.69 -3.01 -0.95
C ARG A 21 -11.21 -4.38 -0.51
N VAL A 22 -11.13 -4.59 0.79
CA VAL A 22 -10.75 -5.87 1.39
C VAL A 22 -11.99 -6.52 1.99
N GLN A 23 -12.32 -7.72 1.52
CA GLN A 23 -13.41 -8.53 2.05
C GLN A 23 -12.85 -9.81 2.64
N MET A 24 -12.82 -9.91 3.96
CA MET A 24 -12.40 -11.12 4.66
C MET A 24 -13.60 -12.05 4.87
N LYS A 25 -13.41 -13.38 4.74
CA LYS A 25 -14.49 -14.38 4.87
C LYS A 25 -15.28 -14.28 6.16
N ASN A 26 -14.62 -13.94 7.26
CA ASN A 26 -15.23 -13.89 8.59
C ASN A 26 -15.49 -12.46 9.08
N ALA A 27 -15.30 -11.43 8.24
CA ALA A 27 -15.57 -10.06 8.63
C ALA A 27 -17.04 -9.69 8.37
N LYS A 28 -17.63 -8.94 9.29
CA LYS A 28 -19.02 -8.46 9.18
C LYS A 28 -19.22 -7.34 8.14
N GLY A 29 -18.14 -6.78 7.63
CA GLY A 29 -18.18 -5.71 6.62
C GLY A 29 -16.85 -5.55 5.89
N PRO A 30 -16.83 -4.84 4.76
CA PRO A 30 -15.61 -4.58 4.02
C PRO A 30 -14.73 -3.57 4.74
N TRP A 31 -13.45 -3.63 4.42
CA TRP A 31 -12.50 -2.56 4.66
C TRP A 31 -12.27 -1.82 3.33
N VAL A 32 -12.47 -0.52 3.33
CA VAL A 32 -12.33 0.32 2.15
C VAL A 32 -11.30 1.40 2.42
N ASP A 33 -10.22 1.38 1.65
CA ASP A 33 -9.22 2.44 1.60
C ASP A 33 -9.33 3.19 0.29
N SER A 34 -9.18 4.51 0.32
CA SER A 34 -9.16 5.35 -0.86
C SER A 34 -8.07 6.39 -0.74
N THR A 35 -7.23 6.50 -1.75
CA THR A 35 -6.19 7.52 -1.85
C THR A 35 -6.38 8.34 -3.11
N ILE A 36 -6.28 9.67 -3.00
CA ILE A 36 -6.19 10.58 -4.13
C ILE A 36 -4.79 11.19 -4.13
N ALA A 37 -4.11 11.13 -5.27
CA ALA A 37 -2.79 11.72 -5.47
C ALA A 37 -2.74 12.55 -6.75
N ASP A 38 -1.82 13.51 -6.81
CA ASP A 38 -1.47 14.23 -8.03
C ASP A 38 -0.89 13.25 -9.06
N ILE A 39 -1.39 13.27 -10.30
CA ILE A 39 -1.02 12.27 -11.32
C ILE A 39 0.44 12.39 -11.78
N ARG A 40 1.07 13.55 -11.66
CA ARG A 40 2.43 13.78 -12.16
C ARG A 40 3.48 13.45 -11.12
N THR A 41 3.21 13.78 -9.86
CA THR A 41 4.17 13.67 -8.76
C THR A 41 3.86 12.51 -7.83
N MET A 42 2.63 11.98 -7.90
CA MET A 42 2.06 11.02 -6.96
C MET A 42 2.06 11.50 -5.50
N SER A 43 2.20 12.82 -5.33
CA SER A 43 2.04 13.46 -4.01
C SER A 43 0.61 13.25 -3.52
N PRO A 44 0.41 12.75 -2.30
CA PRO A 44 -0.91 12.46 -1.79
C PRO A 44 -1.68 13.76 -1.51
N ILE A 45 -2.98 13.72 -1.77
CA ILE A 45 -3.93 14.83 -1.53
C ILE A 45 -4.90 14.44 -0.43
N TYR A 46 -5.41 13.20 -0.50
CA TYR A 46 -6.44 12.71 0.39
C TYR A 46 -6.29 11.22 0.62
N HIS A 47 -6.60 10.75 1.83
CA HIS A 47 -6.76 9.34 2.16
C HIS A 47 -7.98 9.16 3.06
N SER A 48 -8.70 8.06 2.85
CA SER A 48 -9.70 7.58 3.80
C SER A 48 -9.58 6.07 3.99
N SER A 49 -9.83 5.62 5.21
CA SER A 49 -9.83 4.19 5.57
C SER A 49 -11.04 3.92 6.47
N PHE A 50 -11.98 3.14 5.97
CA PHE A 50 -13.23 2.82 6.67
C PHE A 50 -13.37 1.32 6.85
N ASN A 51 -13.53 0.87 8.09
CA ASN A 51 -13.81 -0.52 8.41
C ASN A 51 -14.63 -0.65 9.70
N MET A 52 -14.85 -1.88 10.16
CA MET A 52 -15.63 -2.15 11.38
C MET A 52 -14.95 -1.68 12.68
N GLN A 53 -13.63 -1.43 12.66
CA GLN A 53 -12.85 -1.08 13.84
C GLN A 53 -12.54 0.41 13.91
N ARG A 54 -12.41 1.08 12.75
CA ARG A 54 -12.00 2.47 12.67
C ARG A 54 -12.58 3.18 11.46
N ASP A 55 -12.67 4.51 11.59
CA ASP A 55 -12.75 5.44 10.48
C ASP A 55 -11.58 6.40 10.54
N MET A 56 -10.97 6.68 9.40
CA MET A 56 -9.86 7.61 9.29
C MET A 56 -9.99 8.42 8.02
N VAL A 57 -9.71 9.71 8.13
CA VAL A 57 -9.59 10.63 6.99
C VAL A 57 -8.35 11.48 7.19
N LEU A 58 -7.55 11.63 6.13
CA LEU A 58 -6.36 12.46 6.07
C LEU A 58 -6.44 13.39 4.86
N HIS A 59 -6.11 14.65 5.08
CA HIS A 59 -5.85 15.65 4.05
C HIS A 59 -4.36 15.98 4.11
N PHE A 60 -3.66 15.72 3.01
CA PHE A 60 -2.21 15.85 2.94
C PHE A 60 -1.77 17.24 2.50
N GLY A 61 -0.62 17.66 3.00
CA GLY A 61 0.05 18.93 2.73
C GLY A 61 1.31 19.02 3.59
N THR A 62 1.86 20.22 3.75
CA THR A 62 2.92 20.48 4.74
C THR A 62 2.42 20.26 6.18
N ILE A 63 1.13 20.38 6.36
CA ILE A 63 0.42 19.97 7.58
C ILE A 63 -0.60 18.95 7.17
N VAL A 64 -0.46 17.72 7.66
CA VAL A 64 -1.45 16.66 7.51
C VAL A 64 -2.54 16.91 8.56
N THR A 65 -3.78 16.97 8.10
CA THR A 65 -4.95 17.18 8.97
C THR A 65 -5.98 16.10 8.73
N GLY A 66 -6.84 15.87 9.73
CA GLY A 66 -7.91 14.87 9.58
C GLY A 66 -8.43 14.37 10.90
N TYR A 67 -8.96 13.17 10.90
CA TYR A 67 -9.43 12.50 12.12
C TYR A 67 -9.20 11.00 12.07
N TYR A 68 -9.12 10.41 13.24
CA TYR A 68 -9.13 8.97 13.48
C TYR A 68 -10.19 8.65 14.52
N GLU A 69 -11.14 7.79 14.19
CA GLU A 69 -12.16 7.28 15.09
C GLU A 69 -11.90 5.79 15.36
N ASP A 70 -11.64 5.44 16.62
CA ASP A 70 -11.57 4.06 17.10
C ASP A 70 -12.99 3.63 17.53
N LYS A 71 -13.66 2.85 16.68
CA LYS A 71 -15.04 2.37 16.93
C LYS A 71 -15.13 1.35 18.06
N ILE A 72 -14.03 0.68 18.37
CA ILE A 72 -13.96 -0.29 19.45
C ILE A 72 -13.87 0.42 20.80
N LYS A 73 -12.95 1.40 20.89
CA LYS A 73 -12.78 2.21 22.11
C LYS A 73 -13.77 3.37 22.20
N LYS A 74 -14.49 3.67 21.11
CA LYS A 74 -15.43 4.81 20.99
C LYS A 74 -14.73 6.15 21.27
N THR A 75 -13.53 6.32 20.70
CA THR A 75 -12.73 7.53 20.84
C THR A 75 -12.47 8.14 19.48
N SER A 76 -12.41 9.48 19.45
CA SER A 76 -12.07 10.24 18.25
C SER A 76 -10.86 11.13 18.53
N THR A 77 -9.93 11.19 17.60
CA THR A 77 -8.71 11.99 17.67
C THR A 77 -8.63 12.87 16.44
N LEU A 78 -8.48 14.19 16.63
CA LEU A 78 -8.13 15.10 15.55
C LEU A 78 -6.64 14.96 15.23
N ILE A 79 -6.34 14.88 13.94
CA ILE A 79 -4.99 14.74 13.43
C ILE A 79 -4.53 16.12 12.96
N ARG A 80 -3.33 16.52 13.43
CA ARG A 80 -2.60 17.68 12.94
C ARG A 80 -1.12 17.39 13.11
N ASP A 81 -0.46 17.05 12.00
CA ASP A 81 0.95 16.68 11.99
C ASP A 81 1.70 17.52 10.94
N THR A 82 2.87 18.03 11.29
CA THR A 82 3.69 18.86 10.40
C THR A 82 4.78 18.01 9.77
N THR A 83 4.81 17.99 8.45
CA THR A 83 5.82 17.25 7.66
C THR A 83 6.81 18.21 7.04
N HIS A 84 8.09 17.81 6.97
CA HIS A 84 9.19 18.64 6.44
C HIS A 84 9.76 18.09 5.13
N GLU A 85 9.32 16.92 4.71
CA GLU A 85 9.82 16.22 3.53
C GLU A 85 8.68 15.85 2.59
N SER A 86 9.01 15.61 1.32
CA SER A 86 8.04 15.06 0.37
C SER A 86 7.87 13.57 0.63
N TYR A 87 6.64 13.10 0.63
CA TYR A 87 6.29 11.70 0.93
C TYR A 87 5.14 11.22 0.03
N PHE A 88 4.93 9.92 0.02
CA PHE A 88 3.76 9.27 -0.58
C PHE A 88 2.81 8.79 0.52
N ASP A 89 1.58 8.47 0.16
CA ASP A 89 0.66 7.79 1.08
C ASP A 89 1.04 6.32 1.22
N SER A 90 1.03 5.80 2.45
CA SER A 90 1.33 4.39 2.75
C SER A 90 0.41 3.41 2.02
N ASN A 91 -0.85 3.78 1.77
CA ASN A 91 -1.78 2.96 0.99
C ASN A 91 -1.46 2.95 -0.51
N LEU A 92 -0.89 4.04 -1.04
CA LEU A 92 -0.51 4.15 -2.45
C LEU A 92 0.82 3.45 -2.76
N TYR A 93 1.71 3.34 -1.80
CA TYR A 93 3.08 2.88 -2.02
C TYR A 93 3.20 1.50 -2.69
N PRO A 94 2.35 0.48 -2.41
CA PRO A 94 2.41 -0.78 -3.14
C PRO A 94 2.15 -0.64 -4.65
N SER A 95 1.27 0.31 -5.03
CA SER A 95 1.02 0.64 -6.43
C SER A 95 2.20 1.38 -7.07
N LEU A 96 2.89 2.26 -6.31
CA LEU A 96 4.07 2.98 -6.79
C LEU A 96 5.22 2.04 -7.14
N LEU A 97 5.40 0.93 -6.43
CA LEU A 97 6.42 -0.07 -6.75
C LEU A 97 6.34 -0.57 -8.19
N ARG A 98 5.13 -0.66 -8.75
CA ARG A 98 4.88 -1.11 -10.12
C ARG A 98 5.37 -0.10 -11.17
N TRP A 99 5.45 1.18 -10.81
CA TRP A 99 5.82 2.28 -11.71
C TRP A 99 7.29 2.68 -11.60
N LEU A 100 8.04 2.08 -10.67
CA LEU A 100 9.47 2.30 -10.58
C LEU A 100 10.20 1.79 -11.85
N PRO A 101 11.34 2.40 -12.24
CA PRO A 101 12.17 1.94 -13.35
C PRO A 101 12.95 0.67 -12.97
N LEU A 102 12.21 -0.42 -12.78
CA LEU A 102 12.75 -1.69 -12.28
C LEU A 102 13.81 -2.26 -13.23
N SER A 103 14.94 -2.63 -12.67
CA SER A 103 16.05 -3.33 -13.32
C SER A 103 16.74 -4.21 -12.30
N GLU A 104 17.59 -5.13 -12.77
CA GLU A 104 18.39 -5.99 -11.89
C GLU A 104 19.23 -5.16 -10.94
N GLY A 105 19.20 -5.50 -9.64
CA GLY A 105 19.93 -4.80 -8.60
C GLY A 105 19.39 -3.41 -8.21
N TYR A 106 18.27 -2.96 -8.77
CA TYR A 106 17.66 -1.68 -8.42
C TYR A 106 17.37 -1.61 -6.92
N LYS A 107 17.68 -0.45 -6.31
CA LYS A 107 17.40 -0.14 -4.90
C LYS A 107 16.85 1.27 -4.80
N ARG A 108 15.92 1.49 -3.88
CA ARG A 108 15.32 2.81 -3.65
C ARG A 108 14.81 2.93 -2.22
N GLU A 109 15.12 4.03 -1.56
CA GLU A 109 14.40 4.49 -0.37
C GLU A 109 13.27 5.44 -0.81
N MET A 110 12.11 5.28 -0.19
CA MET A 110 10.95 6.14 -0.36
C MET A 110 10.45 6.57 1.01
N LEU A 111 10.00 7.80 1.13
CA LEU A 111 9.30 8.30 2.31
C LEU A 111 7.80 8.12 2.09
N ILE A 112 7.13 7.54 3.07
CA ILE A 112 5.70 7.34 3.08
C ILE A 112 5.12 7.90 4.37
N TYR A 113 3.92 8.46 4.30
CA TYR A 113 3.19 8.88 5.50
C TYR A 113 2.22 7.78 5.92
N ASP A 114 2.25 7.44 7.19
CA ASP A 114 1.30 6.52 7.80
C ASP A 114 0.73 7.08 9.09
N TYR A 115 -0.52 6.76 9.38
CA TYR A 115 -1.15 7.06 10.65
C TYR A 115 -1.66 5.79 11.30
N ASN A 116 -0.85 5.25 12.19
CA ASN A 116 -1.19 4.05 12.95
C ASN A 116 -0.97 4.29 14.46
N PRO A 117 -2.05 4.53 15.24
CA PRO A 117 -1.94 4.75 16.69
C PRO A 117 -1.30 3.58 17.46
N ALA A 118 -1.29 2.37 16.90
CA ALA A 118 -0.65 1.19 17.49
C ALA A 118 0.81 1.00 17.02
N GLY A 119 1.31 1.86 16.17
CA GLY A 119 2.65 1.78 15.58
C GLY A 119 3.33 3.15 15.48
N LYS A 120 3.90 3.44 14.31
CA LYS A 120 4.47 4.75 14.00
C LYS A 120 3.42 5.67 13.38
N ILE A 121 3.54 6.95 13.67
CA ILE A 121 2.73 8.03 13.08
C ILE A 121 3.70 9.00 12.40
N GLY A 122 3.33 9.48 11.21
CA GLY A 122 4.10 10.46 10.46
C GLY A 122 4.86 9.87 9.28
N VAL A 123 5.92 10.56 8.86
CA VAL A 123 6.76 10.15 7.75
C VAL A 123 7.70 9.02 8.18
N ILE A 124 7.63 7.90 7.49
CA ILE A 124 8.41 6.69 7.72
C ILE A 124 9.06 6.21 6.43
N LYS A 125 9.94 5.22 6.52
CA LYS A 125 10.71 4.71 5.38
C LYS A 125 10.16 3.41 4.82
N ALA A 126 10.13 3.34 3.49
CA ALA A 126 9.96 2.11 2.73
C ALA A 126 11.18 1.93 1.79
N ASN A 127 11.76 0.74 1.78
CA ASN A 127 13.02 0.48 1.09
C ASN A 127 12.90 -0.69 0.13
N VAL A 128 13.09 -0.46 -1.17
CA VAL A 128 13.38 -1.53 -2.12
C VAL A 128 14.80 -2.01 -1.87
N LYS A 129 14.94 -3.19 -1.26
CA LYS A 129 16.23 -3.78 -0.87
C LYS A 129 16.94 -4.44 -2.03
N SER A 130 16.16 -5.12 -2.88
CA SER A 130 16.66 -5.77 -4.08
C SER A 130 15.56 -5.93 -5.12
N VAL A 131 15.99 -5.96 -6.37
CA VAL A 131 15.19 -6.36 -7.53
C VAL A 131 15.97 -7.39 -8.30
N SER A 132 15.35 -8.50 -8.63
CA SER A 132 15.91 -9.55 -9.49
C SER A 132 14.93 -9.98 -10.56
N SER A 133 15.47 -10.54 -11.63
CA SER A 133 14.69 -11.17 -12.69
C SER A 133 14.26 -12.57 -12.28
N GLY A 134 13.02 -12.97 -12.62
CA GLY A 134 12.50 -14.29 -12.33
C GLY A 134 11.29 -14.65 -13.16
N SER A 135 10.71 -15.78 -12.83
CA SER A 135 9.44 -16.22 -13.42
C SER A 135 8.44 -16.61 -12.33
N TYR A 136 7.17 -16.41 -12.62
CA TYR A 136 6.05 -16.79 -11.76
C TYR A 136 5.08 -17.66 -12.55
N GLN A 137 4.64 -18.77 -11.98
CA GLN A 137 3.62 -19.63 -12.56
C GLN A 137 2.24 -19.20 -12.05
N SER A 138 1.52 -18.44 -12.86
CA SER A 138 0.13 -18.10 -12.56
C SER A 138 -0.80 -19.28 -12.85
N THR A 139 -1.81 -19.49 -12.02
CA THR A 139 -2.84 -20.51 -12.23
C THR A 139 -3.78 -20.15 -13.39
N THR A 140 -3.89 -18.85 -13.74
CA THR A 140 -4.85 -18.34 -14.74
C THR A 140 -4.18 -17.84 -16.03
N ALA A 141 -2.92 -17.41 -15.98
CA ALA A 141 -2.21 -16.78 -17.11
C ALA A 141 -0.92 -17.52 -17.53
N GLY A 142 -0.67 -18.72 -16.97
CA GLY A 142 0.53 -19.49 -17.28
C GLY A 142 1.81 -18.86 -16.72
N LYS A 143 2.95 -19.18 -17.36
CA LYS A 143 4.27 -18.66 -16.94
C LYS A 143 4.43 -17.19 -17.34
N ARG A 144 4.86 -16.38 -16.39
CA ARG A 144 5.07 -14.94 -16.55
C ARG A 144 6.51 -14.59 -16.18
N ASP A 145 7.13 -13.72 -16.97
CA ASP A 145 8.43 -13.13 -16.62
C ASP A 145 8.19 -11.95 -15.70
N VAL A 146 8.82 -11.98 -14.54
CA VAL A 146 8.57 -10.99 -13.48
C VAL A 146 9.85 -10.36 -12.96
N TRP A 147 9.68 -9.15 -12.42
CA TRP A 147 10.58 -8.58 -11.45
C TRP A 147 10.18 -9.06 -10.06
N ILE A 148 11.15 -9.58 -9.30
CA ILE A 148 10.97 -9.99 -7.90
C ILE A 148 11.60 -8.91 -7.04
N LEU A 149 10.77 -8.17 -6.30
CA LEU A 149 11.19 -7.08 -5.43
C LEU A 149 11.14 -7.53 -3.98
N VAL A 150 12.22 -7.33 -3.24
CA VAL A 150 12.21 -7.44 -1.78
C VAL A 150 12.15 -6.04 -1.21
N VAL A 151 11.13 -5.76 -0.43
CA VAL A 151 10.87 -4.45 0.17
C VAL A 151 10.77 -4.59 1.68
N SER A 152 11.40 -3.68 2.43
CA SER A 152 11.16 -3.52 3.86
C SER A 152 10.53 -2.16 4.11
N ASP A 153 9.63 -2.09 5.07
CA ASP A 153 9.03 -0.83 5.50
C ASP A 153 8.91 -0.77 7.02
N GLU A 154 8.62 0.41 7.51
CA GLU A 154 8.42 0.67 8.93
C GLU A 154 6.91 0.66 9.29
N LEU A 155 6.06 0.12 8.43
CA LEU A 155 4.64 -0.09 8.73
C LEU A 155 4.47 -1.15 9.82
N GLY A 156 3.66 -0.84 10.81
CA GLY A 156 3.44 -1.75 11.93
C GLY A 156 4.54 -1.71 13.01
N ALA A 157 4.55 -2.72 13.88
CA ALA A 157 5.38 -2.76 15.10
C ALA A 157 6.73 -3.47 14.93
N GLY A 158 7.18 -3.77 13.71
CA GLY A 158 8.41 -4.55 13.52
C GLY A 158 8.95 -4.53 12.11
N ASN A 159 10.11 -5.16 11.92
CA ASN A 159 10.71 -5.36 10.61
C ASN A 159 9.83 -6.29 9.77
N SER A 160 8.99 -5.73 8.93
CA SER A 160 8.25 -6.47 7.92
C SER A 160 9.02 -6.46 6.60
N PHE A 161 8.95 -7.60 5.90
CA PHE A 161 9.45 -7.73 4.54
C PHE A 161 8.32 -8.18 3.66
N SER A 162 8.21 -7.54 2.50
CA SER A 162 7.28 -7.95 1.46
C SER A 162 8.05 -8.31 0.20
N THR A 163 7.66 -9.42 -0.44
CA THR A 163 8.16 -9.80 -1.76
C THR A 163 7.06 -9.60 -2.78
N TYR A 164 7.34 -8.83 -3.82
CA TYR A 164 6.40 -8.52 -4.90
C TYR A 164 6.86 -9.18 -6.19
N TYR A 165 5.94 -9.81 -6.91
CA TYR A 165 6.14 -10.43 -8.22
C TYR A 165 5.41 -9.58 -9.25
N ILE A 166 6.15 -8.69 -9.95
CA ILE A 166 5.61 -7.70 -10.87
C ILE A 166 5.94 -8.09 -12.29
N ASP A 167 4.92 -8.23 -13.14
CA ASP A 167 5.09 -8.56 -14.55
C ASP A 167 6.02 -7.56 -15.26
N LYS A 168 6.93 -8.08 -16.08
CA LYS A 168 7.87 -7.24 -16.82
C LYS A 168 7.22 -6.48 -17.97
N THR A 169 6.12 -7.02 -18.53
CA THR A 169 5.47 -6.48 -19.72
C THR A 169 4.46 -5.41 -19.39
N ASP A 170 3.50 -5.70 -18.49
CA ASP A 170 2.36 -4.85 -18.21
C ASP A 170 2.36 -4.26 -16.78
N ARG A 171 3.39 -4.58 -15.99
CA ARG A 171 3.53 -4.14 -14.60
C ARG A 171 2.42 -4.63 -13.67
N SER A 172 1.69 -5.66 -14.04
CA SER A 172 0.72 -6.31 -13.16
C SER A 172 1.40 -6.93 -11.96
N LEU A 173 0.78 -6.80 -10.79
CA LEU A 173 1.19 -7.51 -9.58
C LEU A 173 0.55 -8.90 -9.59
N TRP A 174 1.35 -9.94 -9.75
CA TRP A 174 0.89 -11.33 -9.72
C TRP A 174 0.80 -11.89 -8.32
N LYS A 175 1.79 -11.58 -7.48
CA LYS A 175 1.85 -12.10 -6.12
C LYS A 175 2.53 -11.10 -5.19
N GLN A 176 2.05 -11.04 -3.96
CA GLN A 176 2.71 -10.38 -2.85
C GLN A 176 2.78 -11.35 -1.67
N GLU A 177 3.96 -11.50 -1.11
CA GLU A 177 4.20 -12.22 0.13
C GLU A 177 4.59 -11.23 1.21
N ILE A 178 3.82 -11.16 2.28
CA ILE A 178 4.07 -10.27 3.41
C ILE A 178 4.51 -11.14 4.59
N ASN A 179 5.72 -10.93 5.06
CA ASN A 179 6.24 -11.58 6.27
C ASN A 179 6.30 -10.54 7.40
N SER A 180 5.50 -10.74 8.43
CA SER A 180 5.45 -9.88 9.61
C SER A 180 5.47 -10.74 10.86
N GLY A 181 6.56 -10.63 11.64
CA GLY A 181 6.71 -11.38 12.89
C GLY A 181 6.64 -12.91 12.74
N GLY A 182 7.14 -13.45 11.63
CA GLY A 182 7.10 -14.89 11.32
C GLY A 182 5.76 -15.40 10.76
N ARG A 183 4.77 -14.53 10.59
CA ARG A 183 3.52 -14.85 9.89
C ARG A 183 3.64 -14.45 8.45
N ILE A 184 3.30 -15.36 7.53
CA ILE A 184 3.31 -15.10 6.09
C ILE A 184 1.86 -14.97 5.62
N MET A 185 1.56 -13.83 4.99
CA MET A 185 0.33 -13.62 4.23
C MET A 185 0.68 -13.59 2.75
N ILE A 186 -0.09 -14.30 1.94
CA ILE A 186 0.08 -14.36 0.49
C ILE A 186 -1.15 -13.75 -0.15
N ILE A 187 -0.91 -12.81 -1.06
CA ILE A 187 -1.92 -12.20 -1.93
C ILE A 187 -1.54 -12.59 -3.35
N GLU A 188 -2.46 -13.22 -4.05
CA GLU A 188 -2.27 -13.63 -5.45
C GLU A 188 -3.37 -13.06 -6.33
N ARG A 189 -3.01 -12.73 -7.57
CA ARG A 189 -3.96 -12.24 -8.56
C ARG A 189 -4.86 -13.38 -9.02
N ASP A 190 -6.17 -13.19 -8.89
CA ASP A 190 -7.18 -14.21 -9.18
C ASP A 190 -7.53 -14.29 -10.68
N LYS A 191 -7.36 -13.19 -11.43
CA LYS A 191 -7.66 -13.08 -12.88
C LYS A 191 -6.57 -12.31 -13.61
N PRO A 192 -6.37 -12.60 -14.91
CA PRO A 192 -5.44 -11.84 -15.77
C PRO A 192 -5.74 -10.36 -15.83
#